data_8ab45ff6a81320b648df6948731eb6b0
#
_entry.id   8ab45ff6a81320b648df6948731eb6b0
#
_cell.length_a   1.000
_cell.length_b   1.000
_cell.length_c   1.000
_cell.angle_alpha   90.00
_cell.angle_beta   90.00
_cell.angle_gamma   90.00
#
_symmetry.space_group_name_H-M   'P 1'
#
loop_
_entity.id
_entity.type
_entity.pdbx_description
1 polymer ?
#
loop_
_entity_poly.entity_id
_entity_poly.type
_entity_poly.pdbx_seq_one_letter_code
_entity_poly.pdbx_strand_id
1 'polypeptide(L)'
;KLKEDISFIAFGGDGSSYDIGLQSLSGALERGHDFLYICYNNEAYMNTGIQRSSATPFSASTTTCPAGEAVPGKKEFPKDLTSIVTAHRIPYVVGAVSMIADGRRKGRRLHR
;
A
#
# COMPACT_ATOMS: atom_id res chain seq x y z
N LYS A 1 -10.81 -2.82 32.88
CA LYS A 1 -11.17 -3.79 31.83
C LYS A 1 -12.39 -3.24 31.12
N LEU A 2 -12.20 -2.66 29.95
CA LEU A 2 -13.31 -2.34 29.03
C LEU A 2 -13.90 -3.67 28.56
N LYS A 3 -15.15 -3.91 28.86
CA LYS A 3 -15.94 -5.08 28.43
C LYS A 3 -16.77 -4.75 27.18
N GLU A 4 -16.22 -3.93 26.29
CA GLU A 4 -16.91 -3.57 25.06
C GLU A 4 -16.17 -4.24 23.88
N ASP A 5 -16.93 -4.83 22.98
CA ASP A 5 -16.41 -5.33 21.72
C ASP A 5 -16.06 -4.12 20.84
N ILE A 6 -14.80 -3.71 20.88
CA ILE A 6 -14.29 -2.58 20.09
C ILE A 6 -13.49 -3.13 18.92
N SER A 7 -13.89 -2.76 17.71
CA SER A 7 -13.12 -3.04 16.50
C SER A 7 -12.24 -1.85 16.15
N PHE A 8 -10.96 -2.09 15.91
CA PHE A 8 -10.01 -1.07 15.47
C PHE A 8 -9.81 -1.13 13.96
N ILE A 9 -9.92 0.01 13.30
CA ILE A 9 -9.66 0.15 11.87
C ILE A 9 -8.61 1.26 11.70
N ALA A 10 -7.52 0.93 11.01
CA ALA A 10 -6.48 1.88 10.66
C ALA A 10 -6.41 2.06 9.14
N PHE A 11 -6.25 3.29 8.70
CA PHE A 11 -6.07 3.64 7.30
C PHE A 11 -4.68 4.22 7.08
N GLY A 12 -3.99 3.76 6.04
CA GLY A 12 -2.70 4.30 5.65
C GLY A 12 -2.61 4.48 4.14
N GLY A 13 -2.00 5.57 3.69
CA GLY A 13 -1.59 5.71 2.29
C GLY A 13 -0.38 4.85 1.98
N ASP A 14 -0.01 4.77 0.71
CA ASP A 14 1.16 4.00 0.27
C ASP A 14 2.47 4.52 0.88
N GLY A 15 2.71 5.82 0.89
CA GLY A 15 3.91 6.39 1.51
C GLY A 15 4.04 6.05 3.00
N SER A 16 2.94 6.07 3.76
CA SER A 16 2.96 5.67 5.16
C SER A 16 3.14 4.18 5.34
N SER A 17 2.51 3.35 4.48
CA SER A 17 2.49 1.89 4.64
C SER A 17 3.74 1.21 4.09
N TYR A 18 4.22 1.67 2.93
CA TYR A 18 5.38 1.06 2.23
C TYR A 18 6.71 1.63 2.68
N ASP A 19 6.71 2.85 3.21
CA ASP A 19 7.93 3.58 3.57
C ASP A 19 8.00 3.85 5.07
N ILE A 20 7.58 5.02 5.53
CA ILE A 20 7.86 5.50 6.89
C ILE A 20 7.20 4.66 8.00
N GLY A 21 6.04 4.07 7.76
CA GLY A 21 5.30 3.29 8.74
C GLY A 21 5.46 1.77 8.62
N LEU A 22 6.23 1.28 7.64
CA LEU A 22 6.37 -0.16 7.40
C LEU A 22 6.88 -0.92 8.64
N GLN A 23 7.84 -0.36 9.36
CA GLN A 23 8.37 -0.95 10.58
C GLN A 23 7.29 -1.10 11.65
N SER A 24 6.48 -0.07 11.87
CA SER A 24 5.41 -0.08 12.86
C SER A 24 4.30 -1.07 12.48
N LEU A 25 3.92 -1.09 11.21
CA LEU A 25 2.96 -2.04 10.67
C LEU A 25 3.47 -3.48 10.85
N SER A 26 4.70 -3.75 10.44
CA SER A 26 5.34 -5.05 10.61
C SER A 26 5.35 -5.51 12.08
N GLY A 27 5.73 -4.61 13.00
CA GLY A 27 5.73 -4.91 14.43
C GLY A 27 4.34 -5.17 15.01
N ALA A 28 3.31 -4.48 14.53
CA ALA A 28 1.93 -4.70 14.96
C ALA A 28 1.40 -6.06 14.46
N LEU A 29 1.70 -6.41 13.22
CA LEU A 29 1.31 -7.69 12.60
C LEU A 29 2.03 -8.87 13.29
N GLU A 30 3.31 -8.73 13.57
CA GLU A 30 4.11 -9.76 14.26
C GLU A 30 3.55 -10.05 15.66
N ARG A 31 3.08 -9.02 16.38
CA ARG A 31 2.49 -9.16 17.71
C ARG A 31 1.04 -9.66 17.70
N GLY A 32 0.43 -9.82 16.55
CA GLY A 32 -0.94 -10.32 16.42
C GLY A 32 -1.99 -9.37 17.01
N HIS A 33 -1.78 -8.06 16.90
CA HIS A 33 -2.81 -7.10 17.30
C HIS A 33 -4.07 -7.26 16.46
N ASP A 34 -5.23 -7.26 17.13
CA ASP A 34 -6.54 -7.39 16.49
C ASP A 34 -7.01 -6.04 15.95
N PHE A 35 -6.77 -5.79 14.67
CA PHE A 35 -7.22 -4.62 13.96
C PHE A 35 -7.29 -4.86 12.45
N LEU A 36 -8.14 -4.12 11.77
CA LEU A 36 -8.18 -4.07 10.32
C LEU A 36 -7.30 -2.92 9.83
N TYR A 37 -6.31 -3.23 9.00
CA TYR A 37 -5.49 -2.23 8.32
C TYR A 37 -5.88 -2.11 6.85
N ILE A 38 -6.18 -0.89 6.41
CA ILE A 38 -6.55 -0.58 5.03
C ILE A 38 -5.47 0.33 4.44
N CYS A 39 -4.68 -0.20 3.52
CA CYS A 39 -3.75 0.60 2.74
C CYS A 39 -4.44 1.06 1.45
N TYR A 40 -4.69 2.35 1.32
CA TYR A 40 -5.13 2.93 0.06
C TYR A 40 -3.92 3.44 -0.71
N ASN A 41 -3.58 2.69 -1.76
CA ASN A 41 -2.42 2.95 -2.58
C ASN A 41 -2.81 3.82 -3.80
N ASN A 42 -2.31 5.03 -3.84
CA ASN A 42 -2.42 5.93 -4.99
C ASN A 42 -1.08 6.17 -5.69
N GLU A 43 -0.08 5.34 -5.36
CA GLU A 43 1.21 5.23 -6.05
C GLU A 43 2.15 6.43 -5.88
N ALA A 44 1.87 7.36 -4.97
CA ALA A 44 2.75 8.48 -4.65
C ALA A 44 2.37 9.16 -3.32
N TYR A 45 3.23 10.02 -2.79
CA TYR A 45 2.87 11.00 -1.78
C TYR A 45 2.08 12.12 -2.44
N MET A 46 0.77 11.92 -2.63
CA MET A 46 -0.07 12.81 -3.45
C MET A 46 -0.28 14.17 -2.80
N ASN A 47 -0.60 14.20 -1.51
CA ASN A 47 -0.97 15.43 -0.81
C ASN A 47 0.15 16.46 -0.74
N THR A 48 1.38 16.00 -0.69
CA THR A 48 2.57 16.85 -0.55
C THR A 48 3.16 17.30 -1.88
N GLY A 49 2.61 16.87 -3.02
CA GLY A 49 3.02 17.31 -4.34
C GLY A 49 3.56 16.19 -5.24
N ILE A 50 3.00 15.01 -5.13
CA ILE A 50 3.26 13.86 -6.02
C ILE A 50 4.74 13.42 -5.99
N GLN A 51 5.33 13.31 -4.80
CA GLN A 51 6.64 12.69 -4.65
C GLN A 51 6.54 11.18 -4.80
N ARG A 52 7.63 10.56 -5.21
CA ARG A 52 7.69 9.11 -5.32
C ARG A 52 7.53 8.44 -3.95
N SER A 53 6.75 7.37 -3.90
CA SER A 53 6.74 6.39 -2.82
C SER A 53 7.39 5.08 -3.25
N SER A 54 7.55 4.13 -2.34
CA SER A 54 7.98 2.79 -2.71
C SER A 54 6.92 1.99 -3.46
N ALA A 55 5.67 2.46 -3.50
CA ALA A 55 4.58 1.88 -4.30
C ALA A 55 4.55 2.42 -5.74
N THR A 56 5.20 3.54 -6.00
CA THR A 56 5.24 4.16 -7.35
C THR A 56 5.79 3.16 -8.37
N PRO A 57 5.09 2.94 -9.50
CA PRO A 57 5.54 2.02 -10.53
C PRO A 57 6.90 2.38 -11.13
N PHE A 58 7.58 1.36 -11.64
CA PHE A 58 8.80 1.57 -12.45
C PHE A 58 8.50 2.47 -13.65
N SER A 59 9.39 3.36 -13.95
CA SER A 59 9.28 4.39 -15.01
C SER A 59 8.21 5.47 -14.81
N ALA A 60 7.44 5.45 -13.74
CA ALA A 60 6.47 6.50 -13.49
C ALA A 60 7.15 7.83 -13.16
N SER A 61 6.60 8.92 -13.70
CA SER A 61 7.06 10.27 -13.46
C SER A 61 6.44 10.83 -12.18
N THR A 62 7.27 11.38 -11.31
CA THR A 62 6.88 12.09 -10.10
C THR A 62 7.72 13.35 -9.92
N THR A 63 7.36 14.22 -8.99
CA THR A 63 8.14 15.45 -8.73
C THR A 63 9.57 15.18 -8.27
N THR A 64 9.81 14.05 -7.61
CA THR A 64 11.14 13.65 -7.13
C THR A 64 11.86 12.66 -8.06
N CYS A 65 11.16 12.13 -9.04
CA CYS A 65 11.72 11.27 -10.10
C CYS A 65 11.05 11.64 -11.44
N PRO A 66 11.38 12.82 -12.00
CA PRO A 66 10.76 13.26 -13.25
C PRO A 66 11.22 12.38 -14.41
N ALA A 67 10.30 12.04 -15.31
CA ALA A 67 10.61 11.40 -16.57
C ALA A 67 10.95 12.47 -17.63
N GLY A 68 11.91 12.16 -18.50
CA GLY A 68 12.35 13.00 -19.62
C GLY A 68 12.97 12.15 -20.71
N GLU A 69 13.47 12.76 -21.78
CA GLU A 69 14.06 12.04 -22.91
C GLU A 69 15.25 11.13 -22.50
N ALA A 70 16.02 11.53 -21.49
CA ALA A 70 17.20 10.81 -21.03
C ALA A 70 17.00 10.02 -19.72
N VAL A 71 15.86 10.20 -19.03
CA VAL A 71 15.64 9.59 -17.70
C VAL A 71 14.24 8.98 -17.65
N PRO A 72 14.09 7.71 -17.33
CA PRO A 72 12.81 6.99 -17.40
C PRO A 72 11.90 7.21 -16.18
N GLY A 73 12.05 8.26 -15.40
CA GLY A 73 11.31 8.42 -14.14
C GLY A 73 11.88 7.55 -13.01
N LYS A 74 11.02 6.92 -12.20
CA LYS A 74 11.47 6.04 -11.10
C LYS A 74 12.18 4.80 -11.64
N LYS A 75 13.38 4.55 -11.13
CA LYS A 75 14.27 3.45 -11.60
C LYS A 75 14.10 2.15 -10.81
N GLU A 76 13.46 2.21 -9.66
CA GLU A 76 13.25 1.06 -8.79
C GLU A 76 11.86 0.45 -9.02
N PHE A 77 11.76 -0.87 -8.92
CA PHE A 77 10.47 -1.55 -8.87
C PHE A 77 9.72 -1.21 -7.58
N PRO A 78 8.37 -1.20 -7.61
CA PRO A 78 7.58 -1.00 -6.42
C PRO A 78 7.76 -2.18 -5.45
N LYS A 79 7.66 -1.90 -4.14
CA LYS A 79 7.54 -2.97 -3.14
C LYS A 79 6.21 -3.68 -3.30
N ASP A 80 6.18 -4.96 -3.02
CA ASP A 80 4.94 -5.73 -2.89
C ASP A 80 4.55 -5.82 -1.41
N LEU A 81 3.71 -4.88 -0.95
CA LEU A 81 3.25 -4.86 0.43
C LEU A 81 2.45 -6.11 0.78
N THR A 82 1.66 -6.64 -0.16
CA THR A 82 0.85 -7.85 0.05
C THR A 82 1.75 -9.04 0.41
N SER A 83 2.82 -9.24 -0.34
CA SER A 83 3.80 -10.28 -0.05
C SER A 83 4.52 -10.06 1.29
N ILE A 84 4.88 -8.81 1.59
CA ILE A 84 5.56 -8.45 2.85
C ILE A 84 4.65 -8.77 4.05
N VAL A 85 3.39 -8.35 4.03
CA VAL A 85 2.49 -8.59 5.16
C VAL A 85 2.06 -10.06 5.26
N THR A 86 1.95 -10.76 4.14
CA THR A 86 1.65 -12.21 4.12
C THR A 86 2.74 -13.02 4.80
N ALA A 87 3.99 -12.59 4.74
CA ALA A 87 5.11 -13.24 5.41
C ALA A 87 4.98 -13.25 6.94
N HIS A 88 4.15 -12.38 7.52
CA HIS A 88 3.83 -12.36 8.95
C HIS A 88 2.83 -13.45 9.36
N ARG A 89 2.30 -14.24 8.41
CA ARG A 89 1.32 -15.33 8.66
C ARG A 89 0.04 -14.85 9.35
N ILE A 90 -0.38 -13.63 9.06
CA ILE A 90 -1.63 -13.09 9.58
C ILE A 90 -2.84 -13.79 8.94
N PRO A 91 -4.00 -13.83 9.61
CA PRO A 91 -5.15 -14.64 9.18
C PRO A 91 -5.74 -14.25 7.83
N TYR A 92 -5.62 -12.98 7.45
CA TYR A 92 -6.26 -12.47 6.25
C TYR A 92 -5.44 -11.35 5.60
N VAL A 93 -5.17 -11.50 4.31
CA VAL A 93 -4.56 -10.47 3.46
C VAL A 93 -5.30 -10.45 2.12
N VAL A 94 -5.65 -9.28 1.64
CA VAL A 94 -6.26 -9.12 0.32
C VAL A 94 -5.67 -7.90 -0.39
N GLY A 95 -5.35 -8.07 -1.66
CA GLY A 95 -5.06 -6.97 -2.57
C GLY A 95 -6.24 -6.77 -3.52
N ALA A 96 -6.69 -5.54 -3.67
CA ALA A 96 -7.74 -5.18 -4.61
C ALA A 96 -7.32 -3.97 -5.44
N VAL A 97 -7.70 -3.97 -6.71
CA VAL A 97 -7.52 -2.82 -7.59
C VAL A 97 -8.90 -2.28 -7.95
N SER A 98 -9.15 -1.02 -7.63
CA SER A 98 -10.33 -0.32 -8.11
C SER A 98 -10.00 0.30 -9.48
N MET A 99 -10.44 -0.33 -10.55
CA MET A 99 -10.42 0.29 -11.86
C MET A 99 -11.78 0.94 -12.13
N ILE A 100 -11.81 2.25 -12.21
CA ILE A 100 -12.88 2.97 -12.88
C ILE A 100 -12.51 2.97 -14.38
N ALA A 101 -12.74 1.85 -15.03
CA ALA A 101 -12.72 1.79 -16.46
C ALA A 101 -14.18 1.64 -16.90
N ASP A 102 -14.75 2.74 -17.40
CA ASP A 102 -15.90 2.78 -18.33
C ASP A 102 -16.89 1.59 -18.15
N GLY A 103 -17.63 1.59 -17.05
CA GLY A 103 -18.81 0.76 -16.83
C GLY A 103 -18.59 -0.76 -16.69
N ARG A 104 -17.40 -1.31 -16.68
CA ARG A 104 -17.16 -2.75 -16.55
C ARG A 104 -16.26 -3.09 -15.38
N ARG A 105 -16.87 -3.56 -14.29
CA ARG A 105 -16.16 -4.15 -13.15
C ARG A 105 -15.48 -5.45 -13.56
N LYS A 106 -14.16 -5.51 -13.51
CA LYS A 106 -13.42 -6.78 -13.42
C LYS A 106 -12.63 -6.78 -12.12
N GLY A 107 -13.25 -7.27 -11.06
CA GLY A 107 -12.56 -7.64 -9.85
C GLY A 107 -11.75 -8.92 -10.09
N ARG A 108 -10.45 -8.85 -9.94
CA ARG A 108 -9.59 -10.04 -9.91
C ARG A 108 -9.43 -10.44 -8.45
N ARG A 109 -10.10 -11.51 -8.03
CA ARG A 109 -9.80 -12.18 -6.77
C ARG A 109 -8.54 -13.01 -6.98
N LEU A 110 -7.48 -12.68 -6.30
CA LEU A 110 -6.38 -13.61 -6.11
C LEU A 110 -6.76 -14.50 -4.93
N HIS A 111 -7.17 -15.73 -5.22
CA HIS A 111 -7.28 -16.77 -4.23
C HIS A 111 -5.89 -17.31 -3.93
N ARG A 112 -5.52 -17.18 -2.69
CA ARG A 112 -4.98 -18.28 -2.00
C ARG A 112 -4.60 -18.23 -0.74
#